data_47cb3635e616a891189ac296ae674bfd
#
_entry.id   47cb3635e616a891189ac296ae674bfd
#
_cell.length_a   1.000
_cell.length_b   1.000
_cell.length_c   1.000
_cell.angle_alpha   90.00
_cell.angle_beta   90.00
_cell.angle_gamma   90.00
#
_symmetry.space_group_name_H-M   'P 1'
#
loop_
_entity.id
_entity.type
_entity.pdbx_description
1 polymer ?
#
loop_
_entity_poly.entity_id
_entity_poly.type
_entity_poly.pdbx_seq_one_letter_code
_entity_poly.pdbx_strand_id
1 'polypeptide(L)'
;VHFAMDNNRVMMTTQLAGDNTRFLPFNKETVNPQVEGDYPTCYMWKEVLQADSLLNLIQHFIKHITPKKGEPFYIFPRYHQLRCVRNIISDVREKGVGQTYLVQHSAGSGKTKSMSWLAFQLANLQNVDNTPVFDSVIMITDRIVLDRNIADEIKGMEEVAGTVKDIRKGSRNLAKALAEGGHRIIISTEQKFSFALPKLKEAAGSHFAVIIDEAHTAFGKQASHNVRQVLTDKNELRETVEEFGIESREAENNMQDQMLAELQAARSINSGHISYFAFTATPKSQTFALYGRNGKAFDTYSMKQAIEEGFILDVLKNYTTFQTMFELVSKIDLPEDTPEYEKQNALRLMMQYVNQ
;
A
#
# COMPACT_ATOMS: atom_id res chain seq x y z
N VAL A 1 -2.58 -11.01 -22.86
CA VAL A 1 -3.10 -11.64 -21.63
C VAL A 1 -3.96 -12.82 -22.03
N HIS A 2 -3.79 -13.95 -21.36
CA HIS A 2 -4.50 -15.20 -21.63
C HIS A 2 -5.26 -15.61 -20.39
N PHE A 3 -6.50 -16.04 -20.57
CA PHE A 3 -7.34 -16.58 -19.51
C PHE A 3 -7.67 -18.05 -19.81
N ALA A 4 -7.57 -18.89 -18.78
CA ALA A 4 -8.10 -20.24 -18.75
C ALA A 4 -9.22 -20.25 -17.70
N MET A 5 -10.40 -20.72 -18.07
CA MET A 5 -11.61 -20.58 -17.25
C MET A 5 -12.46 -21.86 -17.32
N ASP A 6 -12.98 -22.26 -16.19
CA ASP A 6 -14.08 -23.23 -16.06
C ASP A 6 -15.27 -22.59 -15.34
N ASN A 7 -16.25 -23.38 -14.94
CA ASN A 7 -17.46 -22.88 -14.27
C ASN A 7 -17.18 -22.26 -12.90
N ASN A 8 -16.06 -22.60 -12.25
CA ASN A 8 -15.76 -22.25 -10.86
C ASN A 8 -14.54 -21.35 -10.73
N ARG A 9 -13.56 -21.43 -11.63
CA ARG A 9 -12.23 -20.81 -11.52
C ARG A 9 -11.84 -20.07 -12.76
N VAL A 10 -11.10 -18.99 -12.56
CA VAL A 10 -10.41 -18.24 -13.62
C VAL A 10 -8.93 -18.17 -13.30
N MET A 11 -8.12 -18.53 -14.27
CA MET A 11 -6.68 -18.41 -14.22
C MET A 11 -6.20 -17.49 -15.33
N MET A 12 -5.11 -16.76 -15.11
CA MET A 12 -4.58 -15.83 -16.10
C MET A 12 -3.05 -15.90 -16.19
N THR A 13 -2.53 -15.58 -17.36
CA THR A 13 -1.11 -15.33 -17.59
C THR A 13 -0.90 -14.19 -18.58
N THR A 14 0.21 -13.49 -18.47
CA THR A 14 0.62 -12.48 -19.44
C THR A 14 1.59 -13.03 -20.49
N GLN A 15 2.15 -14.23 -20.25
CA GLN A 15 3.13 -14.84 -21.13
C GLN A 15 2.92 -16.36 -21.20
N LEU A 16 2.81 -16.89 -22.39
CA LEU A 16 2.82 -18.32 -22.64
C LEU A 16 4.26 -18.82 -22.82
N ALA A 17 4.61 -19.91 -22.17
CA ALA A 17 5.94 -20.55 -22.19
C ALA A 17 5.83 -22.07 -22.32
N GLY A 18 4.89 -22.58 -23.13
CA GLY A 18 4.59 -24.00 -23.24
C GLY A 18 4.29 -24.63 -21.88
N ASP A 19 4.91 -25.74 -21.55
CA ASP A 19 4.74 -26.47 -20.30
C ASP A 19 5.20 -25.68 -19.06
N ASN A 20 6.03 -24.65 -19.25
CA ASN A 20 6.49 -23.75 -18.18
C ASN A 20 5.57 -22.54 -17.97
N THR A 21 4.42 -22.48 -18.64
CA THR A 21 3.47 -21.39 -18.47
C THR A 21 2.93 -21.35 -17.04
N ARG A 22 3.18 -20.24 -16.34
CA ARG A 22 2.65 -20.03 -14.99
C ARG A 22 1.34 -19.27 -15.07
N PHE A 23 0.25 -19.96 -14.77
CA PHE A 23 -1.05 -19.36 -14.58
C PHE A 23 -1.24 -18.89 -13.12
N LEU A 24 -1.82 -17.73 -12.94
CA LEU A 24 -2.14 -17.13 -11.65
C LEU A 24 -3.66 -17.06 -11.47
N PRO A 25 -4.19 -17.27 -10.25
CA PRO A 25 -5.60 -17.09 -9.98
C PRO A 25 -6.08 -15.66 -10.29
N PHE A 26 -7.26 -15.59 -10.91
CA PHE A 26 -7.96 -14.33 -11.17
C PHE A 26 -9.39 -14.38 -10.62
N ASN A 27 -9.56 -14.97 -9.44
CA ASN A 27 -10.86 -15.18 -8.79
C ASN A 27 -11.23 -13.97 -7.92
N LYS A 28 -12.53 -13.80 -7.68
CA LYS A 28 -13.06 -12.78 -6.73
C LYS A 28 -12.56 -13.03 -5.32
N GLU A 29 -12.57 -14.28 -4.91
CA GLU A 29 -12.07 -14.80 -3.64
C GLU A 29 -11.30 -16.09 -3.91
N THR A 30 -10.76 -16.75 -2.89
CA THR A 30 -10.08 -18.05 -3.04
C THR A 30 -10.95 -19.05 -3.81
N VAL A 31 -12.25 -19.08 -3.50
CA VAL A 31 -13.29 -19.77 -4.25
C VAL A 31 -14.29 -18.71 -4.67
N ASN A 32 -14.59 -18.64 -5.97
CA ASN A 32 -15.60 -17.70 -6.45
C ASN A 32 -16.95 -17.96 -5.78
N PRO A 33 -17.63 -16.90 -5.30
CA PRO A 33 -18.94 -17.05 -4.66
C PRO A 33 -19.97 -17.63 -5.63
N GLN A 34 -20.87 -18.46 -5.12
CA GLN A 34 -21.98 -18.97 -5.90
C GLN A 34 -22.90 -17.84 -6.34
N VAL A 35 -23.40 -17.91 -7.56
CA VAL A 35 -24.32 -16.93 -8.15
C VAL A 35 -25.61 -17.66 -8.52
N GLU A 36 -26.73 -17.19 -8.01
CA GLU A 36 -28.03 -17.79 -8.31
C GLU A 36 -28.36 -17.68 -9.81
N GLY A 37 -28.64 -18.80 -10.44
CA GLY A 37 -28.97 -18.85 -11.86
C GLY A 37 -27.81 -18.65 -12.83
N ASP A 38 -26.55 -18.62 -12.34
CA ASP A 38 -25.38 -18.42 -13.19
C ASP A 38 -24.15 -19.15 -12.62
N TYR A 39 -23.05 -19.15 -13.38
CA TYR A 39 -21.78 -19.70 -12.94
C TYR A 39 -21.02 -18.75 -12.00
N PRO A 40 -20.27 -19.27 -11.01
CA PRO A 40 -19.39 -18.46 -10.16
C PRO A 40 -18.41 -17.57 -10.93
N THR A 41 -18.08 -17.93 -12.17
CA THR A 41 -17.18 -17.18 -13.06
C THR A 41 -17.88 -16.15 -13.95
N CYS A 42 -19.19 -15.96 -13.79
CA CYS A 42 -20.00 -15.04 -14.62
C CYS A 42 -19.52 -13.58 -14.59
N TYR A 43 -18.79 -13.18 -13.53
CA TYR A 43 -18.19 -11.84 -13.44
C TYR A 43 -17.22 -11.54 -14.60
N MET A 44 -16.65 -12.58 -15.21
CA MET A 44 -15.76 -12.38 -16.36
C MET A 44 -16.48 -11.71 -17.51
N TRP A 45 -17.66 -12.18 -17.91
CA TRP A 45 -18.42 -11.59 -19.03
C TRP A 45 -19.43 -10.51 -18.58
N LYS A 46 -19.83 -10.51 -17.30
CA LYS A 46 -20.75 -9.49 -16.77
C LYS A 46 -20.04 -8.21 -16.28
N GLU A 47 -18.75 -8.31 -15.88
CA GLU A 47 -18.02 -7.20 -15.26
C GLU A 47 -16.67 -6.94 -15.96
N VAL A 48 -15.78 -7.96 -16.05
CA VAL A 48 -14.39 -7.76 -16.47
C VAL A 48 -14.26 -7.53 -17.97
N LEU A 49 -14.97 -8.31 -18.78
CA LEU A 49 -14.87 -8.29 -20.25
C LEU A 49 -15.94 -7.43 -20.92
N GLN A 50 -16.69 -6.63 -20.18
CA GLN A 50 -17.58 -5.61 -20.73
C GLN A 50 -16.76 -4.53 -21.43
N ALA A 51 -17.30 -3.90 -22.48
CA ALA A 51 -16.60 -2.94 -23.33
C ALA A 51 -15.92 -1.82 -22.53
N ASP A 52 -16.65 -1.15 -21.65
CA ASP A 52 -16.11 -0.05 -20.83
C ASP A 52 -15.03 -0.56 -19.84
N SER A 53 -15.22 -1.75 -19.30
CA SER A 53 -14.24 -2.38 -18.41
C SER A 53 -12.97 -2.77 -19.15
N LEU A 54 -13.07 -3.28 -20.37
CA LEU A 54 -11.91 -3.60 -21.22
C LEU A 54 -11.16 -2.33 -21.63
N LEU A 55 -11.85 -1.27 -22.01
CA LEU A 55 -11.23 0.02 -22.31
C LEU A 55 -10.49 0.56 -21.08
N ASN A 56 -11.10 0.50 -19.90
CA ASN A 56 -10.46 0.87 -18.64
C ASN A 56 -9.22 0.02 -18.33
N LEU A 57 -9.27 -1.31 -18.55
CA LEU A 57 -8.12 -2.18 -18.38
C LEU A 57 -6.97 -1.83 -19.32
N ILE A 58 -7.27 -1.61 -20.59
CA ILE A 58 -6.28 -1.25 -21.62
C ILE A 58 -5.65 0.10 -21.31
N GLN A 59 -6.45 1.08 -20.95
CA GLN A 59 -5.97 2.44 -20.71
C GLN A 59 -5.19 2.59 -19.43
N HIS A 60 -5.62 1.93 -18.33
CA HIS A 60 -5.13 2.26 -17.01
C HIS A 60 -4.32 1.14 -16.34
N PHE A 61 -4.52 -0.12 -16.70
CA PHE A 61 -3.93 -1.25 -15.97
C PHE A 61 -2.89 -2.02 -16.77
N ILE A 62 -3.12 -2.26 -18.06
CA ILE A 62 -2.17 -3.00 -18.88
C ILE A 62 -1.00 -2.07 -19.20
N LYS A 63 0.21 -2.47 -18.80
CA LYS A 63 1.43 -1.72 -19.09
C LYS A 63 2.47 -2.64 -19.71
N HIS A 64 3.13 -2.13 -20.74
CA HIS A 64 4.28 -2.76 -21.35
C HIS A 64 5.54 -2.25 -20.64
N ILE A 65 6.26 -3.16 -20.01
CA ILE A 65 7.48 -2.85 -19.26
C ILE A 65 8.69 -3.31 -20.05
N THR A 66 9.60 -2.38 -20.29
CA THR A 66 10.91 -2.67 -20.89
C THR A 66 11.96 -2.56 -19.78
N PRO A 67 12.40 -3.69 -19.19
CA PRO A 67 13.38 -3.66 -18.11
C PRO A 67 14.77 -3.28 -18.66
N LYS A 68 15.65 -2.78 -17.80
CA LYS A 68 17.05 -2.50 -18.17
C LYS A 68 17.84 -3.76 -18.58
N LYS A 69 17.41 -4.92 -18.09
CA LYS A 69 17.95 -6.26 -18.44
C LYS A 69 16.77 -7.22 -18.52
N GLY A 70 16.76 -8.08 -19.55
CA GLY A 70 15.72 -9.07 -19.82
C GLY A 70 14.78 -8.63 -20.94
N GLU A 71 13.85 -9.51 -21.30
CA GLU A 71 12.87 -9.29 -22.35
C GLU A 71 11.73 -8.39 -21.86
N PRO A 72 11.15 -7.56 -22.75
CA PRO A 72 9.95 -6.81 -22.46
C PRO A 72 8.78 -7.71 -22.08
N PHE A 73 7.95 -7.26 -21.15
CA PHE A 73 6.78 -8.02 -20.72
C PHE A 73 5.60 -7.11 -20.40
N TYR A 74 4.40 -7.69 -20.43
CA TYR A 74 3.19 -7.01 -20.02
C TYR A 74 2.88 -7.31 -18.55
N ILE A 75 2.46 -6.29 -17.81
CA ILE A 75 1.83 -6.47 -16.51
C ILE A 75 0.31 -6.33 -16.64
N PHE A 76 -0.38 -7.12 -15.84
CA PHE A 76 -1.83 -7.15 -15.75
C PHE A 76 -2.21 -7.29 -14.27
N PRO A 77 -3.26 -6.60 -13.77
CA PRO A 77 -3.64 -6.66 -12.37
C PRO A 77 -4.19 -8.04 -12.01
N ARG A 78 -3.93 -8.48 -10.79
CA ARG A 78 -4.69 -9.56 -10.17
C ARG A 78 -6.08 -9.04 -9.81
N TYR A 79 -7.06 -9.94 -9.63
CA TYR A 79 -8.42 -9.52 -9.38
C TYR A 79 -8.56 -8.58 -8.16
N HIS A 80 -7.94 -8.90 -7.03
CA HIS A 80 -7.98 -8.04 -5.83
C HIS A 80 -7.37 -6.65 -6.07
N GLN A 81 -6.32 -6.54 -6.88
CA GLN A 81 -5.70 -5.26 -7.23
C GLN A 81 -6.65 -4.43 -8.11
N LEU A 82 -7.24 -5.06 -9.13
CA LEU A 82 -8.23 -4.45 -10.03
C LEU A 82 -9.43 -3.93 -9.23
N ARG A 83 -10.01 -4.79 -8.38
CA ARG A 83 -11.15 -4.46 -7.53
C ARG A 83 -10.82 -3.28 -6.61
N CYS A 84 -9.71 -3.36 -5.88
CA CYS A 84 -9.30 -2.33 -4.93
C CYS A 84 -9.16 -0.96 -5.60
N VAL A 85 -8.39 -0.87 -6.69
CA VAL A 85 -8.15 0.40 -7.38
C VAL A 85 -9.45 0.95 -7.96
N ARG A 86 -10.26 0.13 -8.62
CA ARG A 86 -11.55 0.57 -9.19
C ARG A 86 -12.52 1.07 -8.14
N ASN A 87 -12.64 0.36 -7.03
CA ASN A 87 -13.53 0.75 -5.93
C ASN A 87 -13.10 2.09 -5.32
N ILE A 88 -11.79 2.31 -5.12
CA ILE A 88 -11.26 3.59 -4.63
C ILE A 88 -11.58 4.71 -5.63
N ILE A 89 -11.27 4.54 -6.90
CA ILE A 89 -11.52 5.57 -7.92
C ILE A 89 -13.01 5.88 -8.03
N SER A 90 -13.88 4.88 -7.96
CA SER A 90 -15.35 5.08 -7.97
C SER A 90 -15.82 5.87 -6.74
N ASP A 91 -15.34 5.52 -5.55
CA ASP A 91 -15.71 6.21 -4.30
C ASP A 91 -15.17 7.66 -4.25
N VAL A 92 -13.97 7.90 -4.80
CA VAL A 92 -13.42 9.26 -4.93
C VAL A 92 -14.25 10.11 -5.90
N ARG A 93 -14.71 9.55 -7.02
CA ARG A 93 -15.61 10.26 -7.96
C ARG A 93 -16.93 10.65 -7.33
N GLU A 94 -17.47 9.79 -6.46
CA GLU A 94 -18.74 10.01 -5.79
C GLU A 94 -18.60 11.00 -4.62
N LYS A 95 -17.57 10.87 -3.79
CA LYS A 95 -17.42 11.60 -2.51
C LYS A 95 -16.49 12.81 -2.58
N GLY A 96 -15.70 12.93 -3.64
CA GLY A 96 -14.73 14.00 -3.80
C GLY A 96 -13.51 13.86 -2.87
N VAL A 97 -12.85 14.99 -2.67
CA VAL A 97 -11.62 15.13 -1.85
C VAL A 97 -11.93 15.04 -0.34
N GLY A 98 -10.90 14.82 0.47
CA GLY A 98 -11.02 14.78 1.94
C GLY A 98 -11.34 13.40 2.51
N GLN A 99 -11.32 12.35 1.69
CA GLN A 99 -11.62 10.98 2.10
C GLN A 99 -10.38 10.22 2.55
N THR A 100 -10.62 9.14 3.30
CA THR A 100 -9.56 8.22 3.71
C THR A 100 -9.89 6.78 3.36
N TYR A 101 -8.86 6.06 2.97
CA TYR A 101 -8.95 4.69 2.50
C TYR A 101 -7.86 3.85 3.16
N LEU A 102 -8.24 2.87 3.96
CA LEU A 102 -7.33 1.87 4.46
C LEU A 102 -7.39 0.63 3.59
N VAL A 103 -6.29 0.27 2.97
CA VAL A 103 -6.13 -0.95 2.16
C VAL A 103 -5.27 -1.94 2.94
N GLN A 104 -5.90 -3.02 3.41
CA GLN A 104 -5.23 -4.10 4.11
C GLN A 104 -4.93 -5.23 3.14
N HIS A 105 -3.77 -5.20 2.51
CA HIS A 105 -3.30 -6.25 1.61
C HIS A 105 -2.06 -6.93 2.18
N SER A 106 -2.03 -8.25 2.15
CA SER A 106 -0.93 -9.06 2.71
C SER A 106 0.43 -8.73 2.10
N ALA A 107 1.50 -9.10 2.79
CA ALA A 107 2.84 -9.12 2.19
C ALA A 107 2.81 -10.00 0.92
N GLY A 108 3.58 -9.64 -0.10
CA GLY A 108 3.62 -10.38 -1.38
C GLY A 108 2.37 -10.22 -2.28
N SER A 109 1.33 -9.51 -1.85
CA SER A 109 0.12 -9.27 -2.67
C SER A 109 0.34 -8.33 -3.86
N GLY A 110 1.50 -7.68 -3.95
CA GLY A 110 1.80 -6.68 -4.98
C GLY A 110 1.22 -5.30 -4.68
N LYS A 111 1.21 -4.88 -3.42
CA LYS A 111 0.77 -3.54 -2.97
C LYS A 111 1.36 -2.41 -3.79
N THR A 112 2.68 -2.46 -4.06
CA THR A 112 3.39 -1.46 -4.87
C THR A 112 2.73 -1.24 -6.22
N LYS A 113 2.34 -2.32 -6.92
CA LYS A 113 1.62 -2.21 -8.21
C LYS A 113 0.24 -1.58 -8.05
N SER A 114 -0.51 -1.96 -7.01
CA SER A 114 -1.81 -1.35 -6.71
C SER A 114 -1.67 0.15 -6.44
N MET A 115 -0.66 0.56 -5.66
CA MET A 115 -0.35 1.96 -5.40
C MET A 115 0.06 2.71 -6.68
N SER A 116 0.86 2.09 -7.55
CA SER A 116 1.27 2.69 -8.82
C SER A 116 0.07 2.92 -9.73
N TRP A 117 -0.78 1.92 -9.96
CA TRP A 117 -2.00 2.09 -10.75
C TRP A 117 -2.94 3.14 -10.15
N LEU A 118 -3.09 3.14 -8.83
CA LEU A 118 -3.89 4.15 -8.14
C LEU A 118 -3.32 5.55 -8.34
N ALA A 119 -2.01 5.74 -8.18
CA ALA A 119 -1.35 7.03 -8.33
C ALA A 119 -1.58 7.64 -9.72
N PHE A 120 -1.38 6.85 -10.79
CA PHE A 120 -1.61 7.33 -12.16
C PHE A 120 -3.08 7.64 -12.43
N GLN A 121 -4.02 6.85 -11.90
CA GLN A 121 -5.44 7.11 -12.08
C GLN A 121 -5.89 8.34 -11.30
N LEU A 122 -5.43 8.54 -10.05
CA LEU A 122 -5.73 9.75 -9.28
C LEU A 122 -5.12 11.00 -9.92
N ALA A 123 -3.89 10.91 -10.44
CA ALA A 123 -3.22 12.02 -11.11
C ALA A 123 -3.95 12.49 -12.39
N ASN A 124 -4.67 11.59 -13.03
CA ASN A 124 -5.43 11.89 -14.25
C ASN A 124 -6.94 11.98 -14.02
N LEU A 125 -7.39 11.89 -12.75
CA LEU A 125 -8.80 11.94 -12.41
C LEU A 125 -9.34 13.36 -12.59
N GLN A 126 -10.42 13.49 -13.36
CA GLN A 126 -11.08 14.76 -13.65
C GLN A 126 -12.51 14.76 -13.11
N ASN A 127 -12.96 15.94 -12.73
CA ASN A 127 -14.34 16.26 -12.43
C ASN A 127 -15.18 16.33 -13.73
N VAL A 128 -16.48 16.51 -13.59
CA VAL A 128 -17.42 16.66 -14.73
C VAL A 128 -17.09 17.86 -15.62
N ASP A 129 -16.51 18.91 -15.05
CA ASP A 129 -16.08 20.13 -15.73
C ASP A 129 -14.66 20.05 -16.34
N ASN A 130 -14.07 18.85 -16.38
CA ASN A 130 -12.70 18.57 -16.83
C ASN A 130 -11.60 19.23 -15.99
N THR A 131 -11.90 19.70 -14.78
CA THR A 131 -10.88 20.13 -13.84
C THR A 131 -10.26 18.91 -13.12
N PRO A 132 -8.96 18.93 -12.77
CA PRO A 132 -8.36 17.87 -11.97
C PRO A 132 -9.04 17.75 -10.59
N VAL A 133 -9.30 16.52 -10.15
CA VAL A 133 -9.76 16.26 -8.77
C VAL A 133 -8.64 16.51 -7.78
N PHE A 134 -7.40 16.16 -8.16
CA PHE A 134 -6.19 16.38 -7.37
C PHE A 134 -5.15 17.13 -8.21
N ASP A 135 -4.55 18.14 -7.62
CA ASP A 135 -3.45 18.89 -8.24
C ASP A 135 -2.15 18.09 -8.25
N SER A 136 -1.92 17.29 -7.21
CA SER A 136 -0.78 16.39 -7.13
C SER A 136 -1.09 15.15 -6.30
N VAL A 137 -0.46 14.03 -6.67
CA VAL A 137 -0.44 12.78 -5.93
C VAL A 137 0.92 12.64 -5.26
N ILE A 138 0.95 12.48 -3.95
CA ILE A 138 2.17 12.33 -3.17
C ILE A 138 2.25 10.90 -2.66
N MET A 139 3.31 10.17 -3.05
CA MET A 139 3.57 8.82 -2.55
C MET A 139 4.62 8.86 -1.46
N ILE A 140 4.27 8.33 -0.31
CA ILE A 140 5.13 8.30 0.89
C ILE A 140 5.57 6.86 1.14
N THR A 141 6.88 6.66 1.25
CA THR A 141 7.50 5.38 1.54
C THR A 141 8.26 5.42 2.86
N ASP A 142 8.32 4.30 3.59
CA ASP A 142 8.98 4.22 4.91
C ASP A 142 10.53 4.18 4.76
N ARG A 143 11.06 3.51 3.75
CA ARG A 143 12.51 3.22 3.66
C ARG A 143 13.14 3.71 2.36
N ILE A 144 14.30 4.37 2.49
CA ILE A 144 15.12 4.87 1.36
C ILE A 144 15.48 3.77 0.33
N VAL A 145 15.61 2.52 0.76
CA VAL A 145 15.91 1.38 -0.14
C VAL A 145 14.68 0.92 -0.92
N LEU A 146 13.51 0.90 -0.27
CA LEU A 146 12.22 0.62 -0.92
C LEU A 146 11.81 1.75 -1.88
N ASP A 147 12.17 2.99 -1.56
CA ASP A 147 12.02 4.17 -2.42
C ASP A 147 12.55 3.94 -3.84
N ARG A 148 13.69 3.26 -3.98
CA ARG A 148 14.27 3.00 -5.31
C ARG A 148 13.43 2.03 -6.12
N ASN A 149 12.97 0.94 -5.51
CA ASN A 149 12.17 -0.07 -6.19
C ASN A 149 10.80 0.49 -6.58
N ILE A 150 10.16 1.24 -5.68
CA ILE A 150 8.87 1.90 -5.94
C ILE A 150 9.04 2.98 -7.00
N ALA A 151 10.07 3.83 -6.87
CA ALA A 151 10.34 4.88 -7.84
C ALA A 151 10.70 4.33 -9.23
N ASP A 152 11.50 3.27 -9.31
CA ASP A 152 11.86 2.62 -10.58
C ASP A 152 10.63 1.92 -11.20
N GLU A 153 9.76 1.31 -10.38
CA GLU A 153 8.51 0.70 -10.84
C GLU A 153 7.54 1.75 -11.38
N ILE A 154 7.33 2.85 -10.66
CA ILE A 154 6.44 3.94 -11.08
C ILE A 154 6.98 4.62 -12.34
N LYS A 155 8.27 4.91 -12.40
CA LYS A 155 8.91 5.45 -13.62
C LYS A 155 8.83 4.48 -14.80
N GLY A 156 8.89 3.17 -14.54
CA GLY A 156 8.68 2.15 -15.56
C GLY A 156 7.26 2.13 -16.14
N MET A 157 6.29 2.66 -15.41
CA MET A 157 4.89 2.82 -15.84
C MET A 157 4.57 4.21 -16.42
N GLU A 158 5.52 5.14 -16.38
CA GLU A 158 5.35 6.52 -16.85
C GLU A 158 5.20 6.54 -18.38
N GLU A 159 4.08 7.01 -18.86
CA GLU A 159 3.80 7.14 -20.31
C GLU A 159 4.23 8.51 -20.85
N VAL A 160 4.17 9.54 -20.02
CA VAL A 160 4.54 10.90 -20.36
C VAL A 160 5.70 11.33 -19.49
N ALA A 161 6.86 11.55 -20.09
CA ALA A 161 8.07 11.94 -19.38
C ALA A 161 7.87 13.23 -18.56
N GLY A 162 8.33 13.20 -17.29
CA GLY A 162 8.22 14.33 -16.36
C GLY A 162 6.94 14.36 -15.52
N THR A 163 6.03 13.39 -15.71
CA THR A 163 4.85 13.23 -14.84
C THR A 163 5.24 12.86 -13.41
N VAL A 164 6.30 12.07 -13.26
CA VAL A 164 6.78 11.54 -11.98
C VAL A 164 8.04 12.26 -11.54
N LYS A 165 8.03 12.87 -10.36
CA LYS A 165 9.19 13.47 -9.71
C LYS A 165 9.57 12.74 -8.44
N ASP A 166 10.78 12.22 -8.42
CA ASP A 166 11.37 11.56 -7.28
C ASP A 166 12.26 12.54 -6.50
N ILE A 167 11.86 12.84 -5.25
CA ILE A 167 12.54 13.82 -4.40
C ILE A 167 13.33 13.11 -3.31
N ARG A 168 14.55 12.68 -3.65
CA ARG A 168 15.45 11.98 -2.72
C ARG A 168 16.25 12.89 -1.79
N LYS A 169 16.44 14.19 -2.12
CA LYS A 169 17.23 15.12 -1.34
C LYS A 169 16.47 16.39 -1.00
N GLY A 170 16.45 16.72 0.30
CA GLY A 170 16.01 18.00 0.84
C GLY A 170 14.49 18.21 0.87
N SER A 171 13.98 18.53 2.05
CA SER A 171 12.56 18.89 2.26
C SER A 171 12.14 20.18 1.52
N ARG A 172 13.08 21.11 1.32
CA ARG A 172 12.86 22.33 0.51
C ARG A 172 12.50 22.00 -0.94
N ASN A 173 13.08 20.93 -1.49
CA ASN A 173 12.81 20.51 -2.86
C ASN A 173 11.40 19.96 -3.03
N LEU A 174 10.85 19.30 -2.00
CA LEU A 174 9.45 18.86 -1.99
C LEU A 174 8.49 20.05 -2.00
N ALA A 175 8.70 21.00 -1.09
CA ALA A 175 7.91 22.22 -1.02
C ALA A 175 7.98 23.03 -2.33
N LYS A 176 9.17 23.11 -2.95
CA LYS A 176 9.37 23.78 -4.24
C LYS A 176 8.62 23.06 -5.37
N ALA A 177 8.72 21.73 -5.46
CA ALA A 177 8.03 20.95 -6.46
C ALA A 177 6.51 21.07 -6.38
N LEU A 178 5.97 21.16 -5.16
CA LEU A 178 4.55 21.38 -4.92
C LEU A 178 4.10 22.79 -5.30
N ALA A 179 4.95 23.80 -5.07
CA ALA A 179 4.67 25.19 -5.41
C ALA A 179 4.82 25.50 -6.91
N GLU A 180 5.78 24.87 -7.58
CA GLU A 180 6.04 25.08 -9.01
C GLU A 180 4.94 24.48 -9.91
N GLY A 181 4.19 23.49 -9.40
CA GLY A 181 3.23 22.73 -10.21
C GLY A 181 3.91 21.90 -11.32
N GLY A 182 3.11 21.28 -12.17
CA GLY A 182 3.62 20.55 -13.35
C GLY A 182 4.01 19.09 -13.08
N HIS A 183 4.25 18.69 -11.83
CA HIS A 183 4.47 17.29 -11.48
C HIS A 183 3.20 16.69 -10.88
N ARG A 184 2.62 15.75 -11.58
CA ARG A 184 1.38 15.11 -11.11
C ARG A 184 1.61 14.06 -10.03
N ILE A 185 2.76 13.36 -10.04
CA ILE A 185 3.11 12.34 -9.04
C ILE A 185 4.47 12.70 -8.43
N ILE A 186 4.50 12.78 -7.11
CA ILE A 186 5.71 13.11 -6.34
C ILE A 186 6.00 11.97 -5.37
N ILE A 187 7.18 11.38 -5.44
CA ILE A 187 7.61 10.31 -4.54
C ILE A 187 8.52 10.93 -3.48
N SER A 188 8.22 10.67 -2.21
CA SER A 188 8.96 11.20 -1.07
C SER A 188 8.97 10.24 0.12
N THR A 189 9.88 10.46 1.06
CA THR A 189 9.88 9.75 2.34
C THR A 189 9.01 10.46 3.36
N GLU A 190 8.52 9.71 4.36
CA GLU A 190 7.71 10.22 5.47
C GLU A 190 8.35 11.44 6.15
N GLN A 191 9.64 11.37 6.47
CA GLN A 191 10.36 12.46 7.12
C GLN A 191 10.31 13.77 6.34
N LYS A 192 10.45 13.72 5.01
CA LYS A 192 10.41 14.92 4.16
C LYS A 192 9.01 15.47 4.01
N PHE A 193 8.02 14.59 3.92
CA PHE A 193 6.61 14.96 3.84
C PHE A 193 6.18 15.74 5.09
N SER A 194 6.57 15.30 6.29
CA SER A 194 6.27 15.99 7.54
C SER A 194 6.75 17.44 7.55
N PHE A 195 7.92 17.73 6.94
CA PHE A 195 8.42 19.10 6.79
C PHE A 195 7.72 19.93 5.71
N ALA A 196 7.12 19.30 4.71
CA ALA A 196 6.42 19.98 3.63
C ALA A 196 4.95 20.27 3.96
N LEU A 197 4.39 19.54 4.90
CA LEU A 197 2.97 19.58 5.26
C LEU A 197 2.46 21.00 5.62
N PRO A 198 3.20 21.86 6.38
CA PRO A 198 2.77 23.24 6.65
C PRO A 198 2.58 24.05 5.36
N LYS A 199 3.47 23.90 4.39
CA LYS A 199 3.38 24.61 3.11
C LYS A 199 2.27 24.10 2.21
N LEU A 200 1.89 22.82 2.35
CA LEU A 200 0.70 22.26 1.71
C LEU A 200 -0.57 22.91 2.24
N LYS A 201 -0.58 23.29 3.53
CA LYS A 201 -1.69 24.01 4.14
C LYS A 201 -1.82 25.45 3.63
N GLU A 202 -0.69 26.11 3.40
CA GLU A 202 -0.65 27.49 2.89
C GLU A 202 -1.07 27.58 1.42
N ALA A 203 -1.04 26.45 0.67
CA ALA A 203 -1.55 26.36 -0.69
C ALA A 203 -3.09 26.28 -0.69
N ALA A 204 -3.74 27.32 -0.21
CA ALA A 204 -5.18 27.43 -0.15
C ALA A 204 -5.80 27.20 -1.54
N GLY A 205 -6.69 26.21 -1.62
CA GLY A 205 -7.39 25.84 -2.86
C GLY A 205 -6.74 24.69 -3.67
N SER A 206 -5.63 24.12 -3.21
CA SER A 206 -5.03 22.94 -3.85
C SER A 206 -5.47 21.65 -3.19
N HIS A 207 -5.75 20.61 -4.01
CA HIS A 207 -6.20 19.30 -3.56
C HIS A 207 -5.09 18.25 -3.73
N PHE A 208 -4.84 17.49 -2.69
CA PHE A 208 -3.75 16.49 -2.67
C PHE A 208 -4.27 15.09 -2.39
N ALA A 209 -3.75 14.11 -3.14
CA ALA A 209 -3.88 12.69 -2.84
C ALA A 209 -2.57 12.20 -2.19
N VAL A 210 -2.63 11.63 -1.00
CA VAL A 210 -1.47 11.11 -0.28
C VAL A 210 -1.57 9.60 -0.18
N ILE A 211 -0.71 8.88 -0.89
CA ILE A 211 -0.60 7.42 -0.85
C ILE A 211 0.52 7.06 0.10
N ILE A 212 0.24 6.23 1.10
CA ILE A 212 1.16 5.87 2.17
C ILE A 212 1.43 4.37 2.12
N ASP A 213 2.69 3.99 1.91
CA ASP A 213 3.12 2.60 2.03
C ASP A 213 3.46 2.26 3.47
N GLU A 214 3.22 1.01 3.86
CA GLU A 214 3.41 0.48 5.21
C GLU A 214 2.85 1.39 6.32
N ALA A 215 1.61 1.85 6.14
CA ALA A 215 0.95 2.86 6.98
C ALA A 215 0.90 2.50 8.48
N HIS A 216 1.20 1.26 8.86
CA HIS A 216 1.32 0.84 10.26
C HIS A 216 2.61 1.33 10.94
N THR A 217 3.62 1.75 10.14
CA THR A 217 4.87 2.33 10.63
C THR A 217 4.87 3.85 10.54
N ALA A 218 4.05 4.39 9.62
CA ALA A 218 4.09 5.78 9.15
C ALA A 218 3.82 6.86 10.22
N PHE A 219 3.52 6.51 11.44
CA PHE A 219 3.39 7.45 12.55
C PHE A 219 4.02 6.87 13.82
N GLY A 220 5.22 6.31 13.68
CA GLY A 220 6.04 5.92 14.82
C GLY A 220 6.34 7.09 15.76
N LYS A 221 6.77 6.82 17.00
CA LYS A 221 6.93 7.80 18.10
C LYS A 221 7.59 9.14 17.71
N GLN A 222 8.45 9.14 16.68
CA GLN A 222 9.19 10.32 16.27
C GLN A 222 8.45 11.15 15.19
N ALA A 223 7.72 10.49 14.31
CA ALA A 223 6.85 11.16 13.33
C ALA A 223 5.64 11.81 14.00
N SER A 224 5.08 11.17 15.02
CA SER A 224 3.99 11.76 15.83
C SER A 224 4.41 13.07 16.51
N HIS A 225 5.64 13.16 17.01
CA HIS A 225 6.16 14.39 17.59
C HIS A 225 6.32 15.50 16.54
N ASN A 226 6.81 15.15 15.35
CA ASN A 226 7.00 16.11 14.25
C ASN A 226 5.66 16.52 13.62
N VAL A 227 4.69 15.61 13.52
CA VAL A 227 3.31 15.91 13.09
C VAL A 227 2.63 16.81 14.12
N ARG A 228 2.80 16.58 15.41
CA ARG A 228 2.31 17.48 16.48
C ARG A 228 2.85 18.91 16.33
N GLN A 229 4.15 19.05 16.09
CA GLN A 229 4.81 20.35 15.98
C GLN A 229 4.38 21.14 14.75
N VAL A 230 3.97 20.41 13.68
CA VAL A 230 3.61 20.96 12.38
C VAL A 230 2.11 21.22 12.24
N LEU A 231 1.26 20.43 12.93
CA LEU A 231 -0.20 20.52 12.83
C LEU A 231 -0.83 21.44 13.88
N THR A 232 -0.05 21.92 14.86
CA THR A 232 -0.64 22.63 16.00
C THR A 232 -0.16 24.05 16.12
N ASP A 233 -1.04 25.00 15.84
CA ASP A 233 -1.12 26.15 16.73
C ASP A 233 -1.82 25.63 18.01
N LYS A 234 -1.12 25.75 19.14
CA LYS A 234 -1.48 25.09 20.41
C LYS A 234 -2.89 25.40 20.93
N ASN A 235 -3.51 26.48 20.45
CA ASN A 235 -4.80 26.93 20.89
C ASN A 235 -5.97 26.22 20.18
N GLU A 236 -5.88 25.98 18.87
CA GLU A 236 -6.95 25.29 18.12
C GLU A 236 -7.09 23.81 18.51
N LEU A 237 -5.99 23.14 18.86
CA LEU A 237 -6.04 21.74 19.28
C LEU A 237 -6.71 21.57 20.65
N ARG A 238 -6.51 22.51 21.57
CA ARG A 238 -7.16 22.49 22.88
C ARG A 238 -8.67 22.63 22.77
N GLU A 239 -9.13 23.58 21.96
CA GLU A 239 -10.57 23.78 21.73
C GLU A 239 -11.22 22.56 21.10
N THR A 240 -10.55 21.90 20.15
CA THR A 240 -11.08 20.72 19.48
C THR A 240 -11.12 19.49 20.41
N VAL A 241 -10.13 19.32 21.30
CA VAL A 241 -10.09 18.23 22.28
C VAL A 241 -11.16 18.42 23.36
N GLU A 242 -11.41 19.65 23.79
CA GLU A 242 -12.49 19.97 24.72
C GLU A 242 -13.88 19.76 24.11
N GLU A 243 -14.08 20.07 22.82
CA GLU A 243 -15.32 19.86 22.08
C GLU A 243 -15.70 18.39 21.91
N PHE A 244 -14.70 17.50 21.83
CA PHE A 244 -14.92 16.04 21.76
C PHE A 244 -15.14 15.35 23.12
N GLY A 245 -15.15 16.09 24.23
CA GLY A 245 -15.56 15.59 25.54
C GLY A 245 -14.66 14.55 26.17
N ILE A 246 -13.37 14.58 25.89
CA ILE A 246 -12.38 13.67 26.48
C ILE A 246 -11.99 14.19 27.87
N GLU A 247 -12.77 13.81 28.89
CA GLU A 247 -12.44 14.14 30.28
C GLU A 247 -11.17 13.39 30.75
N SER A 248 -10.21 14.17 31.24
CA SER A 248 -8.81 13.82 31.47
C SER A 248 -8.53 13.02 32.75
N ARG A 249 -9.42 12.24 33.32
CA ARG A 249 -9.24 11.62 34.65
C ARG A 249 -8.88 10.13 34.70
N GLU A 250 -8.91 9.42 33.58
CA GLU A 250 -8.45 8.02 33.50
C GLU A 250 -7.17 7.83 32.66
N ALA A 251 -6.46 8.90 32.42
CA ALA A 251 -5.43 9.00 31.38
C ALA A 251 -4.01 8.57 31.79
N GLU A 252 -3.76 8.09 32.99
CA GLU A 252 -2.41 7.66 33.38
C GLU A 252 -1.99 6.32 32.75
N ASN A 253 -2.92 5.55 32.18
CA ASN A 253 -2.59 4.27 31.50
C ASN A 253 -2.76 4.28 29.96
N ASN A 254 -3.20 5.38 29.33
CA ASN A 254 -3.52 5.37 27.90
C ASN A 254 -2.88 6.51 27.09
N MET A 255 -1.56 6.62 27.15
CA MET A 255 -0.76 7.50 26.27
C MET A 255 -1.04 7.22 24.78
N GLN A 256 -1.50 6.01 24.43
CA GLN A 256 -1.89 5.62 23.08
C GLN A 256 -3.23 6.20 22.67
N ASP A 257 -4.22 6.28 23.56
CA ASP A 257 -5.56 6.80 23.25
C ASP A 257 -5.55 8.32 23.14
N GLN A 258 -4.75 9.01 23.96
CA GLN A 258 -4.52 10.45 23.84
C GLN A 258 -3.85 10.80 22.49
N MET A 259 -2.83 10.05 22.10
CA MET A 259 -2.15 10.24 20.83
C MET A 259 -3.10 10.00 19.64
N LEU A 260 -4.00 9.02 19.76
CA LEU A 260 -5.00 8.72 18.76
C LEU A 260 -6.02 9.84 18.62
N ALA A 261 -6.51 10.39 19.75
CA ALA A 261 -7.43 11.51 19.78
C ALA A 261 -6.81 12.77 19.15
N GLU A 262 -5.55 13.06 19.47
CA GLU A 262 -4.81 14.18 18.88
C GLU A 262 -4.60 14.01 17.37
N LEU A 263 -4.31 12.79 16.90
CA LEU A 263 -4.18 12.49 15.46
C LEU A 263 -5.53 12.61 14.73
N GLN A 264 -6.62 12.20 15.36
CA GLN A 264 -7.98 12.35 14.81
C GLN A 264 -8.39 13.82 14.76
N ALA A 265 -8.12 14.59 15.82
CA ALA A 265 -8.38 16.03 15.85
C ALA A 265 -7.55 16.78 14.79
N ALA A 266 -6.26 16.52 14.72
CA ALA A 266 -5.38 17.08 13.68
C ALA A 266 -5.86 16.76 12.27
N ARG A 267 -6.47 15.61 12.06
CA ARG A 267 -7.05 15.17 10.79
C ARG A 267 -8.34 15.90 10.47
N SER A 268 -9.24 16.10 11.44
CA SER A 268 -10.51 16.82 11.22
C SER A 268 -10.29 18.26 10.78
N ILE A 269 -9.26 18.92 11.29
CA ILE A 269 -8.88 20.30 10.92
C ILE A 269 -8.32 20.37 9.48
N ASN A 270 -7.76 19.28 8.95
CA ASN A 270 -7.08 19.25 7.65
C ASN A 270 -7.82 18.47 6.54
N SER A 271 -8.99 17.94 6.81
CA SER A 271 -9.65 16.95 5.95
C SER A 271 -10.25 17.49 4.65
N GLY A 272 -10.42 18.82 4.52
CA GLY A 272 -11.08 19.40 3.35
C GLY A 272 -10.30 19.31 2.03
N HIS A 273 -8.97 19.23 2.09
CA HIS A 273 -8.11 19.37 0.90
C HIS A 273 -7.21 18.17 0.62
N ILE A 274 -7.11 17.20 1.53
CA ILE A 274 -6.21 16.06 1.41
C ILE A 274 -6.99 14.75 1.56
N SER A 275 -6.85 13.86 0.59
CA SER A 275 -7.30 12.47 0.69
C SER A 275 -6.13 11.55 1.00
N TYR A 276 -6.33 10.58 1.90
CA TYR A 276 -5.30 9.62 2.31
C TYR A 276 -5.64 8.21 1.86
N PHE A 277 -4.65 7.55 1.24
CA PHE A 277 -4.72 6.18 0.74
C PHE A 277 -3.63 5.35 1.43
N ALA A 278 -3.98 4.71 2.52
CA ALA A 278 -3.06 4.01 3.41
C ALA A 278 -3.00 2.52 3.09
N PHE A 279 -1.84 2.03 2.67
CA PHE A 279 -1.59 0.62 2.36
C PHE A 279 -0.77 -0.04 3.45
N THR A 280 -1.19 -1.22 3.90
CA THR A 280 -0.43 -2.00 4.89
C THR A 280 -0.81 -3.47 4.85
N ALA A 281 0.13 -4.35 5.24
CA ALA A 281 -0.16 -5.76 5.45
C ALA A 281 -0.67 -6.04 6.87
N THR A 282 -0.23 -5.26 7.85
CA THR A 282 -0.41 -5.50 9.29
C THR A 282 -0.95 -4.25 9.99
N PRO A 283 -2.22 -3.86 9.73
CA PRO A 283 -2.80 -2.68 10.36
C PRO A 283 -2.90 -2.88 11.89
N LYS A 284 -2.56 -1.84 12.63
CA LYS A 284 -2.75 -1.75 14.09
C LYS A 284 -4.08 -1.04 14.38
N SER A 285 -4.55 -1.09 15.62
CA SER A 285 -5.76 -0.36 16.05
C SER A 285 -5.71 1.11 15.67
N GLN A 286 -4.57 1.76 15.84
CA GLN A 286 -4.33 3.15 15.43
C GLN A 286 -4.46 3.36 13.90
N THR A 287 -4.02 2.39 13.09
CA THR A 287 -4.15 2.47 11.62
C THR A 287 -5.62 2.44 11.19
N PHE A 288 -6.43 1.59 11.84
CA PHE A 288 -7.87 1.54 11.61
C PHE A 288 -8.57 2.83 12.04
N ALA A 289 -8.19 3.40 13.18
CA ALA A 289 -8.76 4.64 13.67
C ALA A 289 -8.42 5.84 12.76
N LEU A 290 -7.20 5.90 12.22
CA LEU A 290 -6.75 6.98 11.35
C LEU A 290 -7.31 6.88 9.92
N TYR A 291 -7.33 5.71 9.33
CA TYR A 291 -7.60 5.53 7.90
C TYR A 291 -8.79 4.61 7.61
N GLY A 292 -9.26 3.87 8.60
CA GLY A 292 -10.41 2.98 8.46
C GLY A 292 -11.72 3.74 8.42
N ARG A 293 -12.74 3.13 7.83
CA ARG A 293 -14.12 3.61 7.89
C ARG A 293 -14.90 2.70 8.84
N ASN A 294 -15.47 3.26 9.90
CA ASN A 294 -16.18 2.51 10.94
C ASN A 294 -15.33 1.35 11.52
N GLY A 295 -14.03 1.60 11.75
CA GLY A 295 -13.11 0.60 12.28
C GLY A 295 -12.74 -0.54 11.34
N LYS A 296 -13.05 -0.43 10.04
CA LYS A 296 -12.77 -1.46 9.02
C LYS A 296 -11.89 -0.91 7.90
N ALA A 297 -11.14 -1.80 7.26
CA ALA A 297 -10.44 -1.48 6.01
C ALA A 297 -11.46 -1.28 4.88
N PHE A 298 -11.11 -0.41 3.93
CA PHE A 298 -11.91 -0.18 2.72
C PHE A 298 -11.83 -1.37 1.76
N ASP A 299 -10.65 -1.96 1.64
CA ASP A 299 -10.43 -3.18 0.87
C ASP A 299 -9.48 -4.12 1.63
N THR A 300 -9.75 -5.42 1.59
CA THR A 300 -8.96 -6.44 2.29
C THR A 300 -8.61 -7.58 1.33
N TYR A 301 -7.31 -7.90 1.30
CA TYR A 301 -6.76 -9.13 0.73
C TYR A 301 -5.88 -9.80 1.78
N SER A 302 -6.44 -10.80 2.45
CA SER A 302 -5.83 -11.39 3.64
C SER A 302 -4.62 -12.28 3.32
N MET A 303 -3.76 -12.48 4.33
CA MET A 303 -2.67 -13.45 4.24
C MET A 303 -3.18 -14.85 3.98
N LYS A 304 -4.29 -15.25 4.61
CA LYS A 304 -4.95 -16.54 4.38
C LYS A 304 -5.29 -16.73 2.90
N GLN A 305 -5.96 -15.75 2.30
CA GLN A 305 -6.32 -15.78 0.89
C GLN A 305 -5.06 -15.86 0.00
N ALA A 306 -4.02 -15.09 0.30
CA ALA A 306 -2.79 -15.09 -0.47
C ALA A 306 -2.04 -16.43 -0.41
N ILE A 307 -2.11 -17.15 0.72
CA ILE A 307 -1.57 -18.50 0.90
C ILE A 307 -2.40 -19.50 0.09
N GLU A 308 -3.72 -19.47 0.22
CA GLU A 308 -4.65 -20.37 -0.47
C GLU A 308 -4.58 -20.21 -1.99
N GLU A 309 -4.35 -19.01 -2.49
CA GLU A 309 -4.12 -18.70 -3.90
C GLU A 309 -2.69 -19.02 -4.38
N GLY A 310 -1.78 -19.42 -3.47
CA GLY A 310 -0.40 -19.80 -3.80
C GLY A 310 0.54 -18.62 -4.13
N PHE A 311 0.20 -17.39 -3.72
CA PHE A 311 1.06 -16.23 -3.93
C PHE A 311 2.16 -16.10 -2.88
N ILE A 312 1.91 -16.55 -1.66
CA ILE A 312 2.89 -16.63 -0.59
C ILE A 312 2.93 -18.04 -0.01
N LEU A 313 4.06 -18.41 0.51
CA LEU A 313 4.22 -19.68 1.21
C LEU A 313 3.42 -19.66 2.51
N ASP A 314 2.88 -20.83 2.88
CA ASP A 314 2.24 -21.00 4.18
C ASP A 314 3.30 -20.88 5.28
N VAL A 315 3.32 -19.76 5.95
CA VAL A 315 4.30 -19.44 7.00
C VAL A 315 4.25 -20.47 8.12
N LEU A 316 3.04 -20.97 8.46
CA LEU A 316 2.88 -21.94 9.54
C LEU A 316 3.43 -23.32 9.19
N LYS A 317 3.37 -23.72 7.91
CA LYS A 317 3.95 -24.98 7.43
C LYS A 317 5.46 -24.91 7.23
N ASN A 318 5.99 -23.70 7.00
CA ASN A 318 7.41 -23.47 6.72
C ASN A 318 8.13 -22.81 7.90
N TYR A 319 7.49 -22.76 9.07
CA TYR A 319 8.07 -22.19 10.28
C TYR A 319 8.79 -23.26 11.10
N THR A 320 10.08 -23.05 11.35
CA THR A 320 10.87 -23.85 12.30
C THR A 320 11.09 -23.03 13.55
N THR A 321 10.64 -23.54 14.72
CA THR A 321 10.89 -22.85 15.99
C THR A 321 12.37 -22.85 16.33
N PHE A 322 12.84 -21.83 17.04
CA PHE A 322 14.20 -21.78 17.57
C PHE A 322 14.53 -23.04 18.40
N GLN A 323 13.56 -23.55 19.16
CA GLN A 323 13.68 -24.76 19.95
C GLN A 323 13.86 -26.01 19.07
N THR A 324 13.06 -26.16 18.02
CA THR A 324 13.19 -27.28 17.06
C THR A 324 14.51 -27.22 16.32
N MET A 325 14.96 -26.01 15.96
CA MET A 325 16.26 -25.82 15.30
C MET A 325 17.40 -26.16 16.26
N PHE A 326 17.33 -25.75 17.51
CA PHE A 326 18.31 -26.07 18.56
C PHE A 326 18.36 -27.59 18.84
N GLU A 327 17.20 -28.24 18.89
CA GLU A 327 17.09 -29.71 19.06
C GLU A 327 17.66 -30.46 17.87
N LEU A 328 17.45 -29.97 16.63
CA LEU A 328 18.06 -30.54 15.42
C LEU A 328 19.59 -30.39 15.43
N VAL A 329 20.09 -29.22 15.81
CA VAL A 329 21.52 -28.93 15.88
C VAL A 329 22.20 -29.74 17.01
N SER A 330 21.53 -29.90 18.14
CA SER A 330 22.06 -30.68 19.27
C SER A 330 22.04 -32.22 19.03
N LYS A 331 21.25 -32.67 18.03
CA LYS A 331 21.22 -34.10 17.60
C LYS A 331 22.17 -34.40 16.45
N ILE A 332 22.85 -33.41 15.90
CA ILE A 332 23.98 -33.66 14.99
C ILE A 332 25.12 -34.11 15.84
N ASP A 333 25.38 -35.42 15.85
CA ASP A 333 26.56 -36.03 16.48
C ASP A 333 27.82 -35.48 15.79
N LEU A 334 28.30 -34.37 16.29
CA LEU A 334 29.66 -33.94 15.97
C LEU A 334 30.60 -34.92 16.71
N PRO A 335 31.68 -35.38 16.06
CA PRO A 335 32.68 -36.18 16.72
C PRO A 335 33.09 -35.59 18.06
N GLU A 336 33.26 -36.42 19.09
CA GLU A 336 33.59 -35.96 20.45
C GLU A 336 34.80 -35.02 20.49
N ASP A 337 35.71 -35.16 19.53
CA ASP A 337 36.93 -34.35 19.40
C ASP A 337 36.74 -33.01 18.65
N THR A 338 35.48 -32.64 18.28
CA THR A 338 35.26 -31.34 17.59
C THR A 338 35.52 -30.18 18.56
N PRO A 339 36.46 -29.27 18.22
CA PRO A 339 36.79 -28.13 19.09
C PRO A 339 35.55 -27.27 19.37
N GLU A 340 35.42 -26.79 20.61
CA GLU A 340 34.31 -25.91 21.05
C GLU A 340 34.12 -24.68 20.14
N TYR A 341 35.22 -24.18 19.58
CA TYR A 341 35.25 -23.09 18.62
C TYR A 341 34.56 -23.44 17.29
N GLU A 342 34.67 -24.69 16.80
CA GLU A 342 33.98 -25.10 15.54
C GLU A 342 32.50 -25.31 15.79
N LYS A 343 32.09 -25.79 16.96
CA LYS A 343 30.67 -25.86 17.38
C LYS A 343 30.03 -24.48 17.41
N GLN A 344 30.72 -23.48 17.97
CA GLN A 344 30.26 -22.10 18.03
C GLN A 344 30.22 -21.43 16.66
N ASN A 345 31.18 -21.72 15.77
CA ASN A 345 31.15 -21.21 14.40
C ASN A 345 30.04 -21.82 13.56
N ALA A 346 29.77 -23.10 13.68
CA ALA A 346 28.64 -23.76 13.04
C ALA A 346 27.31 -23.17 13.49
N LEU A 347 27.16 -22.91 14.80
CA LEU A 347 25.98 -22.25 15.36
C LEU A 347 25.81 -20.82 14.84
N ARG A 348 26.92 -20.08 14.73
CA ARG A 348 26.91 -18.69 14.23
C ARG A 348 26.58 -18.62 12.74
N LEU A 349 27.08 -19.53 11.91
CA LEU A 349 26.75 -19.64 10.49
C LEU A 349 25.30 -20.04 10.28
N MET A 350 24.76 -20.96 11.09
CA MET A 350 23.33 -21.30 11.07
C MET A 350 22.45 -20.11 11.48
N MET A 351 22.83 -19.36 12.52
CA MET A 351 22.10 -18.14 12.92
C MET A 351 22.13 -17.06 11.84
N GLN A 352 23.20 -16.94 11.07
CA GLN A 352 23.25 -16.04 9.89
C GLN A 352 22.31 -16.50 8.76
N TYR A 353 22.15 -17.81 8.57
CA TYR A 353 21.26 -18.38 7.56
C TYR A 353 19.76 -18.22 7.92
N VAL A 354 19.44 -18.24 9.20
CA VAL A 354 18.06 -18.03 9.73
C VAL A 354 17.65 -16.57 9.73
N ASN A 355 18.60 -15.63 9.70
CA ASN A 355 18.36 -14.18 9.71
C ASN A 355 18.37 -13.54 8.30
N GLN A 356 18.54 -14.33 7.24
CA GLN A 356 18.34 -13.92 5.85
C GLN A 356 16.94 -14.28 5.34
#